data_6c4825eeafef9098e57d4d8f05941e86
#
_entry.id   6c4825eeafef9098e57d4d8f05941e86
#
_cell.length_a   1.000
_cell.length_b   1.000
_cell.length_c   1.000
_cell.angle_alpha   90.00
_cell.angle_beta   90.00
_cell.angle_gamma   90.00
#
_symmetry.space_group_name_H-M   'P 1'
#
loop_
_entity.id
_entity.type
_entity.pdbx_description
1 polymer ?
#
loop_
_entity_poly.entity_id
_entity_poly.type
_entity_poly.pdbx_seq_one_letter_code
_entity_poly.pdbx_strand_id
1 'polypeptide(L)'
;MGIKKQLGMGVMSAILGVTLIGGGTYAYFSSSETSNNTFAAGTLDLSVNPTTVIDVDGLQPGDSVIRDFELQNNGSLDIDQVLLETDYSVIDAKGDNTDDFGKNIEVEFLYNADQLNEVIYQTTLAELKDMSPEAVNNEVFAEFLGEKGLEADSSDDLVVKFNFIDNDEDQNQFQGDSLNLEWTFNAKQTAGDDK
;
A
#
# COMPACT_ATOMS: atom_id res chain seq x y z
N MET A 1 -34.88 -18.30 43.85
CA MET A 1 -34.45 -17.48 42.70
C MET A 1 -35.44 -17.72 41.58
N GLY A 2 -36.09 -16.67 41.08
CA GLY A 2 -37.21 -16.85 40.13
C GLY A 2 -36.73 -17.16 38.72
N ILE A 3 -37.45 -18.03 38.01
CA ILE A 3 -37.23 -18.50 36.64
C ILE A 3 -36.94 -17.34 35.67
N LYS A 4 -37.56 -16.17 35.88
CA LYS A 4 -37.34 -14.97 35.08
C LYS A 4 -35.89 -14.43 35.16
N LYS A 5 -35.20 -14.60 36.29
CA LYS A 5 -33.82 -14.18 36.47
C LYS A 5 -32.83 -15.13 35.80
N GLN A 6 -33.15 -16.42 35.75
CA GLN A 6 -32.37 -17.44 35.06
C GLN A 6 -32.52 -17.33 33.55
N LEU A 7 -33.73 -17.00 33.05
CA LEU A 7 -33.94 -16.74 31.62
C LEU A 7 -33.18 -15.50 31.12
N GLY A 8 -33.18 -14.43 31.93
CA GLY A 8 -32.44 -13.21 31.57
C GLY A 8 -30.93 -13.39 31.48
N MET A 9 -30.35 -14.20 32.37
CA MET A 9 -28.94 -14.54 32.32
C MET A 9 -28.59 -15.46 31.14
N GLY A 10 -29.47 -16.40 30.78
CA GLY A 10 -29.27 -17.26 29.61
C GLY A 10 -29.29 -16.50 28.29
N VAL A 11 -30.20 -15.54 28.14
CA VAL A 11 -30.29 -14.70 26.93
C VAL A 11 -29.06 -13.76 26.82
N MET A 12 -28.61 -13.18 27.93
CA MET A 12 -27.39 -12.36 27.94
C MET A 12 -26.13 -13.15 27.56
N SER A 13 -26.01 -14.40 28.03
CA SER A 13 -24.88 -15.27 27.65
C SER A 13 -24.92 -15.68 26.19
N ALA A 14 -26.10 -15.89 25.63
CA ALA A 14 -26.27 -16.23 24.21
C ALA A 14 -25.93 -15.03 23.30
N ILE A 15 -26.32 -13.81 23.69
CA ILE A 15 -25.98 -12.58 22.93
C ILE A 15 -24.47 -12.34 22.96
N LEU A 16 -23.81 -12.50 24.12
CA LEU A 16 -22.37 -12.41 24.25
C LEU A 16 -21.62 -13.49 23.43
N GLY A 17 -22.16 -14.71 23.39
CA GLY A 17 -21.60 -15.80 22.59
C GLY A 17 -21.67 -15.54 21.09
N VAL A 18 -22.80 -15.01 20.60
CA VAL A 18 -22.99 -14.70 19.17
C VAL A 18 -22.12 -13.51 18.72
N THR A 19 -21.92 -12.49 19.58
CA THR A 19 -21.03 -11.38 19.29
C THR A 19 -19.56 -11.79 19.25
N LEU A 20 -19.15 -12.78 20.05
CA LEU A 20 -17.80 -13.34 20.01
C LEU A 20 -17.55 -14.20 18.75
N ILE A 21 -18.57 -14.93 18.27
CA ILE A 21 -18.46 -15.73 17.05
C ILE A 21 -18.53 -14.83 15.80
N GLY A 22 -19.35 -13.76 15.82
CA GLY A 22 -19.44 -12.79 14.72
C GLY A 22 -18.24 -11.86 14.60
N GLY A 23 -17.52 -11.59 15.72
CA GLY A 23 -16.28 -10.82 15.72
C GLY A 23 -15.02 -11.64 15.44
N GLY A 24 -15.08 -12.96 15.64
CA GLY A 24 -13.91 -13.84 15.48
C GLY A 24 -13.59 -14.26 14.06
N THR A 25 -14.51 -14.06 13.11
CA THR A 25 -14.30 -14.46 11.70
C THR A 25 -13.76 -13.35 10.83
N TYR A 26 -13.55 -12.12 11.36
CA TYR A 26 -12.90 -11.01 10.66
C TYR A 26 -11.49 -10.70 11.15
N ALA A 27 -10.89 -11.57 11.95
CA ALA A 27 -9.46 -11.52 12.22
C ALA A 27 -8.68 -12.11 11.01
N TYR A 28 -8.89 -11.58 9.82
CA TYR A 28 -7.89 -11.64 8.78
C TYR A 28 -6.73 -10.77 9.26
N PHE A 29 -5.57 -11.37 9.43
CA PHE A 29 -4.36 -10.70 9.83
C PHE A 29 -3.98 -9.68 8.75
N SER A 30 -4.44 -8.45 8.88
CA SER A 30 -3.97 -7.32 8.11
C SER A 30 -3.42 -6.31 9.11
N SER A 31 -2.15 -5.99 9.01
CA SER A 31 -1.58 -4.85 9.68
C SER A 31 -1.75 -3.66 8.75
N SER A 32 -2.64 -2.75 9.11
CA SER A 32 -2.54 -1.37 8.70
C SER A 32 -1.83 -0.64 9.82
N GLU A 33 -0.93 0.25 9.52
CA GLU A 33 -0.18 1.02 10.52
C GLU A 33 -1.13 1.83 11.42
N THR A 34 -1.78 1.16 12.37
CA THR A 34 -2.36 1.71 13.59
C THR A 34 -2.73 0.60 14.56
N SER A 35 -2.04 0.60 15.71
CA SER A 35 -2.45 -0.01 16.99
C SER A 35 -1.98 -1.42 17.34
N ASN A 36 -1.32 -1.44 18.48
CA ASN A 36 -0.94 -2.56 19.34
C ASN A 36 -2.08 -3.55 19.59
N ASN A 37 -1.92 -4.80 19.15
CA ASN A 37 -2.67 -5.92 19.68
C ASN A 37 -1.76 -7.14 19.82
N THR A 38 -1.49 -7.52 21.07
CA THR A 38 -0.73 -8.73 21.43
C THR A 38 -1.67 -9.94 21.39
N PHE A 39 -1.58 -10.77 20.37
CA PHE A 39 -2.15 -12.11 20.37
C PHE A 39 -1.01 -13.14 20.39
N ALA A 40 -1.23 -14.31 21.05
CA ALA A 40 -0.29 -15.42 21.07
C ALA A 40 -0.21 -16.19 19.71
N ALA A 41 -0.86 -15.69 18.68
CA ALA A 41 -0.65 -16.02 17.27
C ALA A 41 0.41 -15.06 16.72
N GLY A 42 1.20 -15.49 15.73
CA GLY A 42 2.19 -14.64 15.10
C GLY A 42 1.61 -13.31 14.62
N THR A 43 2.42 -12.28 14.57
CA THR A 43 2.02 -10.92 14.19
C THR A 43 2.55 -10.58 12.80
N LEU A 44 1.72 -9.95 11.97
CA LEU A 44 2.15 -9.21 10.79
C LEU A 44 2.38 -7.75 11.21
N ASP A 45 3.53 -7.20 10.91
CA ASP A 45 3.89 -5.80 11.21
C ASP A 45 4.78 -5.27 10.08
N LEU A 46 4.15 -4.65 9.08
CA LEU A 46 4.83 -4.01 7.96
C LEU A 46 5.03 -2.54 8.27
N SER A 47 6.26 -2.06 8.19
CA SER A 47 6.59 -0.65 8.14
C SER A 47 7.28 -0.28 6.84
N VAL A 48 7.05 0.94 6.38
CA VAL A 48 7.63 1.49 5.16
C VAL A 48 8.26 2.84 5.46
N ASN A 49 9.49 3.03 4.99
CA ASN A 49 10.24 4.26 5.20
C ASN A 49 10.86 4.73 3.85
N PRO A 50 10.63 6.00 3.43
CA PRO A 50 9.84 7.03 4.10
C PRO A 50 8.33 6.82 3.97
N THR A 51 7.57 7.34 4.93
CA THR A 51 6.09 7.32 4.92
C THR A 51 5.49 8.41 4.03
N THR A 52 6.26 9.45 3.70
CA THR A 52 5.83 10.54 2.82
C THR A 52 6.40 10.33 1.43
N VAL A 53 5.51 10.19 0.47
CA VAL A 53 5.90 9.68 -0.83
C VAL A 53 6.52 10.73 -1.72
N ILE A 54 5.88 11.82 -2.10
CA ILE A 54 6.53 12.83 -2.96
C ILE A 54 5.76 14.12 -2.96
N ASP A 55 6.52 15.19 -2.87
CA ASP A 55 6.17 16.50 -3.34
C ASP A 55 6.89 16.71 -4.68
N VAL A 56 6.15 16.80 -5.78
CA VAL A 56 6.69 17.01 -7.13
C VAL A 56 6.67 18.48 -7.50
N ASP A 57 6.99 19.34 -6.54
CA ASP A 57 7.13 20.77 -6.82
C ASP A 57 8.28 21.04 -7.78
N GLY A 58 7.95 21.69 -8.88
CA GLY A 58 8.94 22.24 -9.80
C GLY A 58 9.55 21.28 -10.81
N LEU A 59 9.02 20.06 -10.98
CA LEU A 59 9.41 19.20 -12.10
C LEU A 59 9.00 19.82 -13.43
N GLN A 60 9.87 19.65 -14.42
CA GLN A 60 9.61 20.01 -15.81
C GLN A 60 9.42 18.73 -16.65
N PRO A 61 8.70 18.81 -17.79
CA PRO A 61 8.65 17.68 -18.72
C PRO A 61 10.06 17.15 -19.03
N GLY A 62 10.25 15.85 -18.91
CA GLY A 62 11.53 15.17 -19.05
C GLY A 62 12.34 15.02 -17.76
N ASP A 63 11.96 15.66 -16.66
CA ASP A 63 12.61 15.46 -15.37
C ASP A 63 12.19 14.16 -14.70
N SER A 64 13.07 13.61 -13.87
CA SER A 64 12.78 12.43 -13.06
C SER A 64 13.28 12.54 -11.63
N VAL A 65 12.60 11.84 -10.72
CA VAL A 65 12.94 11.73 -9.30
C VAL A 65 12.96 10.28 -8.90
N ILE A 66 14.01 9.84 -8.19
CA ILE A 66 14.13 8.49 -7.63
C ILE A 66 13.89 8.54 -6.13
N ARG A 67 13.20 7.52 -5.61
CA ARG A 67 12.94 7.31 -4.19
C ARG A 67 13.20 5.86 -3.83
N ASP A 68 13.86 5.67 -2.70
CA ASP A 68 14.10 4.37 -2.09
C ASP A 68 13.10 4.19 -0.95
N PHE A 69 12.44 3.04 -0.91
CA PHE A 69 11.51 2.65 0.12
C PHE A 69 11.99 1.36 0.78
N GLU A 70 12.31 1.42 2.05
CA GLU A 70 12.58 0.25 2.85
C GLU A 70 11.25 -0.36 3.31
N LEU A 71 10.96 -1.58 2.85
CA LEU A 71 9.86 -2.41 3.32
C LEU A 71 10.40 -3.29 4.45
N GLN A 72 9.94 -3.10 5.66
CA GLN A 72 10.40 -3.84 6.82
C GLN A 72 9.27 -4.66 7.46
N ASN A 73 9.48 -5.94 7.63
CA ASN A 73 8.61 -6.83 8.39
C ASN A 73 9.13 -6.97 9.84
N ASN A 74 8.52 -6.24 10.77
CA ASN A 74 8.83 -6.34 12.20
C ASN A 74 7.99 -7.41 12.91
N GLY A 75 7.15 -8.12 12.17
CA GLY A 75 6.30 -9.20 12.65
C GLY A 75 7.06 -10.51 12.82
N SER A 76 6.39 -11.49 13.41
CA SER A 76 6.91 -12.84 13.59
C SER A 76 6.42 -13.84 12.51
N LEU A 77 5.66 -13.36 11.54
CA LEU A 77 5.14 -14.13 10.41
C LEU A 77 5.64 -13.51 9.11
N ASP A 78 5.89 -14.35 8.12
CA ASP A 78 6.25 -13.91 6.78
C ASP A 78 5.06 -13.19 6.12
N ILE A 79 5.35 -12.15 5.35
CA ILE A 79 4.39 -11.38 4.55
C ILE A 79 4.42 -11.91 3.14
N ASP A 80 3.34 -12.58 2.70
CA ASP A 80 3.26 -13.16 1.35
C ASP A 80 2.82 -12.13 0.30
N GLN A 81 2.06 -11.11 0.71
CA GLN A 81 1.55 -10.09 -0.18
C GLN A 81 1.68 -8.70 0.44
N VAL A 82 2.17 -7.76 -0.34
CA VAL A 82 2.15 -6.34 -0.04
C VAL A 82 1.13 -5.67 -0.95
N LEU A 83 0.10 -5.08 -0.35
CA LEU A 83 -0.98 -4.39 -1.04
C LEU A 83 -0.71 -2.90 -1.00
N LEU A 84 -0.64 -2.25 -2.15
CA LEU A 84 -0.43 -0.81 -2.27
C LEU A 84 -1.71 -0.15 -2.80
N GLU A 85 -2.23 0.78 -2.03
CA GLU A 85 -3.26 1.73 -2.47
C GLU A 85 -2.61 3.07 -2.78
N THR A 86 -2.94 3.63 -3.93
CA THR A 86 -2.42 4.91 -4.40
C THR A 86 -3.53 5.95 -4.43
N ASP A 87 -3.30 7.09 -3.82
CA ASP A 87 -4.10 8.30 -4.01
C ASP A 87 -3.20 9.51 -4.26
N TYR A 88 -3.70 10.51 -4.98
CA TYR A 88 -3.00 11.76 -5.16
C TYR A 88 -3.97 12.92 -5.34
N SER A 89 -3.48 14.10 -5.01
CA SER A 89 -4.17 15.37 -5.26
C SER A 89 -3.27 16.33 -6.01
N VAL A 90 -3.84 17.08 -6.93
CA VAL A 90 -3.14 18.10 -7.72
C VAL A 90 -3.59 19.48 -7.24
N ILE A 91 -2.63 20.37 -7.01
CA ILE A 91 -2.86 21.79 -6.78
C ILE A 91 -2.56 22.50 -8.10
N ASP A 92 -3.59 22.85 -8.83
CA ASP A 92 -3.50 23.62 -10.07
C ASP A 92 -3.23 25.09 -9.73
N ALA A 93 -2.00 25.53 -9.93
CA ALA A 93 -1.55 26.87 -9.52
C ALA A 93 -2.21 28.02 -10.32
N LYS A 94 -2.64 27.74 -11.55
CA LYS A 94 -3.21 28.74 -12.46
C LYS A 94 -4.70 28.54 -12.70
N GLY A 95 -5.25 27.36 -12.37
CA GLY A 95 -6.61 26.99 -12.65
C GLY A 95 -6.86 26.75 -14.15
N ASP A 96 -5.85 26.30 -14.89
CA ASP A 96 -5.89 26.13 -16.34
C ASP A 96 -5.68 24.68 -16.81
N ASN A 97 -5.63 23.72 -15.89
CA ASN A 97 -5.52 22.31 -16.23
C ASN A 97 -6.75 21.82 -17.00
N THR A 98 -6.52 21.27 -18.16
CA THR A 98 -7.55 20.64 -19.02
C THR A 98 -7.49 19.13 -18.98
N ASP A 99 -6.45 18.55 -18.40
CA ASP A 99 -6.24 17.11 -18.22
C ASP A 99 -5.67 16.82 -16.82
N ASP A 100 -5.68 15.55 -16.44
CA ASP A 100 -5.15 15.06 -15.17
C ASP A 100 -3.62 14.99 -15.21
N PHE A 101 -2.96 15.71 -14.29
CA PHE A 101 -1.51 15.73 -14.17
C PHE A 101 -0.94 14.33 -13.92
N GLY A 102 -1.65 13.47 -13.17
CA GLY A 102 -1.23 12.10 -12.90
C GLY A 102 -1.06 11.21 -14.13
N LYS A 103 -1.67 11.54 -15.26
CA LYS A 103 -1.45 10.84 -16.55
C LYS A 103 -0.10 11.16 -17.19
N ASN A 104 0.51 12.27 -16.78
CA ASN A 104 1.80 12.72 -17.27
C ASN A 104 2.95 12.36 -16.32
N ILE A 105 2.64 11.72 -15.20
CA ILE A 105 3.65 11.20 -14.26
C ILE A 105 3.71 9.68 -14.45
N GLU A 106 4.83 9.21 -14.99
CA GLU A 106 5.15 7.80 -15.09
C GLU A 106 5.80 7.31 -13.80
N VAL A 107 5.42 6.12 -13.36
CA VAL A 107 5.94 5.44 -12.19
C VAL A 107 6.61 4.15 -12.64
N GLU A 108 7.91 4.04 -12.39
CA GLU A 108 8.70 2.83 -12.64
C GLU A 108 9.10 2.20 -11.31
N PHE A 109 8.68 0.96 -11.07
CA PHE A 109 9.16 0.14 -9.97
C PHE A 109 10.39 -0.65 -10.42
N LEU A 110 11.47 -0.58 -9.64
CA LEU A 110 12.79 -1.10 -10.00
C LEU A 110 13.27 -2.11 -8.96
N TYR A 111 14.07 -3.09 -9.38
CA TYR A 111 14.57 -4.14 -8.48
C TYR A 111 15.45 -3.60 -7.34
N ASN A 112 16.36 -2.69 -7.64
CA ASN A 112 17.23 -2.05 -6.64
C ASN A 112 17.99 -0.86 -7.22
N ALA A 113 18.68 -0.10 -6.35
CA ALA A 113 19.45 1.08 -6.73
C ALA A 113 20.64 0.78 -7.66
N ASP A 114 21.20 -0.43 -7.62
CA ASP A 114 22.34 -0.81 -8.45
C ASP A 114 21.92 -1.22 -9.88
N GLN A 115 20.62 -1.52 -10.08
CA GLN A 115 20.03 -1.98 -11.34
C GLN A 115 18.89 -1.08 -11.81
N LEU A 116 19.13 0.23 -11.82
CA LEU A 116 18.12 1.25 -12.22
C LEU A 116 17.54 1.08 -13.65
N ASN A 117 18.07 0.14 -14.43
CA ASN A 117 17.57 -0.17 -15.76
C ASN A 117 16.69 -1.43 -15.80
N GLU A 118 16.53 -2.11 -14.67
CA GLU A 118 15.73 -3.31 -14.58
C GLU A 118 14.37 -2.98 -13.95
N VAL A 119 13.41 -2.69 -14.82
CA VAL A 119 12.05 -2.28 -14.45
C VAL A 119 11.22 -3.53 -14.17
N ILE A 120 10.65 -3.61 -12.96
CA ILE A 120 9.66 -4.62 -12.58
C ILE A 120 8.33 -4.30 -13.26
N TYR A 121 7.85 -3.08 -13.05
CA TYR A 121 6.57 -2.62 -13.58
C TYR A 121 6.61 -1.12 -13.86
N GLN A 122 5.90 -0.69 -14.90
CA GLN A 122 5.82 0.68 -15.35
C GLN A 122 4.38 1.05 -15.71
N THR A 123 3.91 2.19 -15.21
CA THR A 123 2.55 2.70 -15.46
C THR A 123 2.50 4.21 -15.23
N THR A 124 1.37 4.85 -15.52
CA THR A 124 1.15 6.23 -15.08
C THR A 124 0.59 6.27 -13.65
N LEU A 125 0.77 7.41 -12.98
CA LEU A 125 0.23 7.60 -11.63
C LEU A 125 -1.31 7.52 -11.63
N ALA A 126 -1.96 8.01 -12.69
CA ALA A 126 -3.40 7.91 -12.85
C ALA A 126 -3.87 6.45 -13.00
N GLU A 127 -3.17 5.63 -13.81
CA GLU A 127 -3.48 4.21 -13.95
C GLU A 127 -3.20 3.45 -12.65
N LEU A 128 -2.09 3.75 -11.95
CA LEU A 128 -1.74 3.12 -10.68
C LEU A 128 -2.80 3.38 -9.62
N LYS A 129 -3.37 4.59 -9.56
CA LYS A 129 -4.49 4.93 -8.67
C LYS A 129 -5.75 4.10 -8.96
N ASP A 130 -6.01 3.78 -10.22
CA ASP A 130 -7.17 3.00 -10.65
C ASP A 130 -6.99 1.49 -10.49
N MET A 131 -5.75 1.03 -10.23
CA MET A 131 -5.47 -0.38 -9.98
C MET A 131 -5.98 -0.81 -8.60
N SER A 132 -6.48 -2.05 -8.51
CA SER A 132 -6.75 -2.64 -7.20
C SER A 132 -5.42 -2.99 -6.49
N PRO A 133 -5.38 -2.97 -5.13
CA PRO A 133 -4.18 -3.33 -4.39
C PRO A 133 -3.65 -4.74 -4.71
N GLU A 134 -4.55 -5.68 -5.02
CA GLU A 134 -4.19 -7.03 -5.46
C GLU A 134 -3.54 -7.03 -6.86
N ALA A 135 -3.99 -6.17 -7.77
CA ALA A 135 -3.37 -6.04 -9.09
C ALA A 135 -1.95 -5.47 -8.96
N VAL A 136 -1.76 -4.44 -8.11
CA VAL A 136 -0.43 -3.89 -7.85
C VAL A 136 0.48 -4.93 -7.22
N ASN A 137 -0.02 -5.72 -6.25
CA ASN A 137 0.77 -6.82 -5.69
C ASN A 137 1.24 -7.80 -6.76
N ASN A 138 0.36 -8.20 -7.68
CA ASN A 138 0.70 -9.18 -8.71
C ASN A 138 1.72 -8.65 -9.73
N GLU A 139 1.64 -7.37 -10.09
CA GLU A 139 2.51 -6.76 -11.09
C GLU A 139 3.85 -6.28 -10.50
N VAL A 140 3.89 -5.92 -9.22
CA VAL A 140 5.06 -5.33 -8.57
C VAL A 140 5.63 -6.24 -7.50
N PHE A 141 4.88 -6.45 -6.41
CA PHE A 141 5.45 -7.06 -5.20
C PHE A 141 5.64 -8.56 -5.31
N ALA A 142 4.80 -9.28 -6.05
CA ALA A 142 4.99 -10.71 -6.29
C ALA A 142 6.28 -10.99 -7.06
N GLU A 143 6.64 -10.14 -8.01
CA GLU A 143 7.91 -10.23 -8.74
C GLU A 143 9.08 -9.76 -7.88
N PHE A 144 8.91 -8.64 -7.17
CA PHE A 144 9.94 -8.03 -6.33
C PHE A 144 10.35 -8.92 -5.14
N LEU A 145 9.39 -9.43 -4.38
CA LEU A 145 9.62 -10.26 -3.19
C LEU A 145 9.84 -11.75 -3.53
N GLY A 146 9.40 -12.17 -4.73
CA GLY A 146 9.49 -13.57 -5.18
C GLY A 146 8.59 -14.53 -4.37
N GLU A 147 8.87 -15.83 -4.51
CA GLU A 147 8.04 -16.89 -3.90
C GLU A 147 8.05 -16.90 -2.35
N LYS A 148 9.03 -16.26 -1.73
CA LYS A 148 9.18 -16.26 -0.27
C LYS A 148 8.46 -15.13 0.42
N GLY A 149 8.07 -14.09 -0.31
CA GLY A 149 7.57 -12.87 0.29
C GLY A 149 8.63 -12.14 1.14
N LEU A 150 8.19 -11.29 2.06
CA LEU A 150 9.07 -10.59 3.01
C LEU A 150 9.13 -11.39 4.31
N GLU A 151 10.27 -12.07 4.55
CA GLU A 151 10.46 -12.94 5.71
C GLU A 151 10.32 -12.17 7.04
N ALA A 152 9.94 -12.86 8.12
CA ALA A 152 9.86 -12.27 9.45
C ALA A 152 11.20 -11.66 9.88
N ASP A 153 11.18 -10.52 10.56
CA ASP A 153 12.37 -9.77 11.00
C ASP A 153 13.35 -9.42 9.85
N SER A 154 12.84 -9.22 8.62
CA SER A 154 13.65 -8.83 7.46
C SER A 154 13.20 -7.51 6.84
N SER A 155 14.01 -6.96 5.94
CA SER A 155 13.67 -5.81 5.11
C SER A 155 14.19 -5.98 3.68
N ASP A 156 13.48 -5.32 2.74
CA ASP A 156 13.87 -5.18 1.34
C ASP A 156 13.72 -3.73 0.87
N ASP A 157 14.61 -3.29 -0.01
CA ASP A 157 14.63 -1.93 -0.55
C ASP A 157 13.99 -1.89 -1.94
N LEU A 158 12.81 -1.25 -2.02
CA LEU A 158 12.12 -0.98 -3.27
C LEU A 158 12.53 0.40 -3.80
N VAL A 159 13.02 0.44 -5.04
CA VAL A 159 13.35 1.69 -5.71
C VAL A 159 12.22 2.07 -6.66
N VAL A 160 11.77 3.32 -6.56
CA VAL A 160 10.74 3.85 -7.45
C VAL A 160 11.23 5.13 -8.11
N LYS A 161 11.06 5.18 -9.42
CA LYS A 161 11.38 6.37 -10.22
C LYS A 161 10.09 6.96 -10.77
N PHE A 162 9.98 8.26 -10.63
CA PHE A 162 8.88 9.06 -11.16
C PHE A 162 9.42 9.94 -12.27
N ASN A 163 8.85 9.85 -13.44
CA ASN A 163 9.22 10.64 -14.60
C ASN A 163 8.06 11.57 -14.98
N PHE A 164 8.32 12.85 -15.15
CA PHE A 164 7.39 13.72 -15.84
C PHE A 164 7.55 13.50 -17.34
N ILE A 165 6.60 12.84 -17.97
CA ILE A 165 6.64 12.48 -19.39
C ILE A 165 6.68 13.76 -20.24
N ASP A 166 7.72 13.90 -21.08
CA ASP A 166 7.69 14.86 -22.17
C ASP A 166 7.01 14.22 -23.39
N ASN A 167 5.83 14.68 -23.72
CA ASN A 167 5.01 14.12 -24.81
C ASN A 167 5.15 14.90 -26.13
N ASP A 168 6.14 15.81 -26.22
CA ASP A 168 6.36 16.70 -27.37
C ASP A 168 5.16 17.64 -27.67
N GLU A 169 4.20 17.81 -26.73
CA GLU A 169 3.07 18.72 -26.82
C GLU A 169 3.21 19.87 -25.82
N ASP A 170 2.32 20.87 -25.89
CA ASP A 170 2.29 21.97 -24.94
C ASP A 170 1.75 21.52 -23.58
N GLN A 171 2.64 21.38 -22.58
CA GLN A 171 2.34 21.00 -21.21
C GLN A 171 2.41 22.18 -20.23
N ASN A 172 2.37 23.44 -20.72
CA ASN A 172 2.46 24.64 -19.90
C ASN A 172 1.33 24.76 -18.87
N GLN A 173 0.21 24.07 -19.05
CA GLN A 173 -0.89 23.99 -18.08
C GLN A 173 -0.41 23.44 -16.72
N PHE A 174 0.56 22.52 -16.69
CA PHE A 174 1.09 21.94 -15.46
C PHE A 174 2.24 22.73 -14.83
N GLN A 175 2.61 23.85 -15.44
CA GLN A 175 3.73 24.66 -14.96
C GLN A 175 3.40 25.39 -13.65
N GLY A 176 4.09 25.02 -12.58
CA GLY A 176 3.91 25.59 -11.23
C GLY A 176 2.90 24.82 -10.41
N ASP A 177 2.32 23.76 -10.95
CA ASP A 177 1.46 22.83 -10.20
C ASP A 177 2.26 22.01 -9.23
N SER A 178 1.59 21.53 -8.18
CA SER A 178 2.13 20.55 -7.27
C SER A 178 1.23 19.33 -7.21
N LEU A 179 1.84 18.16 -7.02
CA LEU A 179 1.16 16.89 -6.86
C LEU A 179 1.58 16.26 -5.53
N ASN A 180 0.61 16.05 -4.65
CA ASN A 180 0.81 15.32 -3.40
C ASN A 180 0.39 13.89 -3.61
N LEU A 181 1.31 12.95 -3.50
CA LEU A 181 1.08 11.52 -3.61
C LEU A 181 0.98 10.89 -2.22
N GLU A 182 -0.02 10.05 -2.01
CA GLU A 182 -0.22 9.26 -0.80
C GLU A 182 -0.28 7.78 -1.16
N TRP A 183 0.57 7.00 -0.51
CA TRP A 183 0.61 5.54 -0.61
C TRP A 183 0.27 4.90 0.72
N THR A 184 -0.66 3.94 0.68
CA THR A 184 -1.02 3.11 1.83
C THR A 184 -0.60 1.67 1.55
N PHE A 185 0.31 1.15 2.38
CA PHE A 185 0.79 -0.22 2.29
C PHE A 185 0.07 -1.09 3.32
N ASN A 186 -0.41 -2.25 2.89
CA ASN A 186 -1.03 -3.26 3.74
C ASN A 186 -0.36 -4.61 3.50
N ALA A 187 -0.13 -5.37 4.58
CA ALA A 187 0.44 -6.70 4.51
C ALA A 187 -0.64 -7.77 4.60
N LYS A 188 -0.49 -8.82 3.81
CA LYS A 188 -1.30 -10.04 3.92
C LYS A 188 -0.41 -11.28 4.04
N GLN A 189 -0.90 -12.26 4.78
CA GLN A 189 -0.39 -13.62 4.78
C GLN A 189 -1.36 -14.51 4.00
N THR A 190 -0.83 -15.43 3.21
CA THR A 190 -1.67 -16.48 2.61
C THR A 190 -2.20 -17.39 3.73
N ALA A 191 -3.45 -17.79 3.65
CA ALA A 191 -4.00 -18.76 4.60
C ALA A 191 -3.16 -20.03 4.53
N GLY A 192 -2.58 -20.43 5.67
CA GLY A 192 -1.77 -21.64 5.74
C GLY A 192 -2.56 -22.83 5.21
N ASP A 193 -1.93 -23.63 4.36
CA ASP A 193 -2.50 -24.90 3.93
C ASP A 193 -2.72 -25.78 5.16
N ASP A 194 -3.96 -26.24 5.35
CA ASP A 194 -4.28 -27.23 6.37
C ASP A 194 -3.44 -28.50 6.13
N LYS A 195 -2.49 -28.76 7.02
CA LYS A 195 -1.66 -29.99 7.02
C LYS A 195 -2.31 -31.06 7.84
#